data_212282c0d378e1bd463e049e680f06c1
#
_entry.id   212282c0d378e1bd463e049e680f06c1
#
_cell.length_a   1.000
_cell.length_b   1.000
_cell.length_c   1.000
_cell.angle_alpha   90.00
_cell.angle_beta   90.00
_cell.angle_gamma   90.00
#
_symmetry.space_group_name_H-M   'P 1'
#
loop_
_entity.id
_entity.type
_entity.pdbx_description
1 polymer ?
#
loop_
_entity_poly.entity_id
_entity_poly.type
_entity_poly.pdbx_seq_one_letter_code
_entity_poly.pdbx_strand_id
1 'polypeptide(L)'
;TYYCSVICQKHHWKEGGHKKHCVAKEERSALASAAAAEEDGGGAGASGGGSRAKPQKERDKENECAICLEDLDDPEFGPAQILDCTHRFHRACVEELRERGVQQACPMCRAKLPDSAEKMFDDAMTILVPIQRRVVQSDGSWGPLSRRQQRQMDEVVRLWEGAAEHGLPDAQFNLGFMYYHGRGVDVNYKKAFVLYKKAAEQGLAKAQYNLGG
;
A
#
# COMPACT_ATOMS: atom_id res chain seq x y z
N THR A 1 10.42 19.13 1.90
CA THR A 1 9.46 20.20 1.54
C THR A 1 8.19 19.94 2.33
N TYR A 2 7.80 20.83 3.24
CA TYR A 2 6.56 20.67 4.00
C TYR A 2 5.44 21.34 3.26
N TYR A 3 4.36 20.60 3.00
CA TYR A 3 3.14 21.17 2.41
C TYR A 3 2.26 21.75 3.51
N CYS A 4 1.74 22.94 3.30
CA CYS A 4 0.89 23.61 4.28
C CYS A 4 -0.54 23.06 4.32
N SER A 5 -0.97 22.34 3.28
CA SER A 5 -2.29 21.71 3.18
C SER A 5 -2.36 20.72 2.02
N VAL A 6 -3.43 19.91 2.00
CA VAL A 6 -3.78 19.03 0.87
C VAL A 6 -3.92 19.82 -0.43
N ILE A 7 -4.47 21.04 -0.39
CA ILE A 7 -4.61 21.92 -1.57
C ILE A 7 -3.25 22.29 -2.15
N CYS A 8 -2.27 22.65 -1.30
CA CYS A 8 -0.90 22.94 -1.75
C CYS A 8 -0.21 21.72 -2.36
N GLN A 9 -0.49 20.54 -1.82
CA GLN A 9 0.00 19.28 -2.37
C GLN A 9 -0.60 19.05 -3.77
N LYS A 10 -1.90 19.25 -3.95
CA LYS A 10 -2.61 19.14 -5.24
C LYS A 10 -1.99 20.02 -6.33
N HIS A 11 -1.73 21.29 -6.01
CA HIS A 11 -1.10 22.23 -6.97
C HIS A 11 0.33 21.82 -7.33
N HIS A 12 1.09 21.32 -6.36
CA HIS A 12 2.44 20.82 -6.62
C HIS A 12 2.45 19.68 -7.64
N TRP A 13 1.53 18.73 -7.49
CA TRP A 13 1.45 17.57 -8.38
C TRP A 13 0.96 17.90 -9.80
N LYS A 14 -0.02 18.79 -9.94
CA LYS A 14 -0.59 19.14 -11.25
C LYS A 14 0.19 20.23 -12.00
N GLU A 15 0.82 21.18 -11.32
CA GLU A 15 1.37 22.39 -11.94
C GLU A 15 2.87 22.62 -11.66
N GLY A 16 3.55 21.71 -10.97
CA GLY A 16 5.00 21.75 -10.80
C GLY A 16 5.58 22.90 -9.95
N GLY A 17 4.78 23.54 -9.10
CA GLY A 17 5.30 24.65 -8.31
C GLY A 17 4.57 24.98 -7.01
N HIS A 18 5.16 24.62 -5.87
CA HIS A 18 4.58 24.88 -4.54
C HIS A 18 4.50 26.37 -4.17
N LYS A 19 5.48 27.18 -4.60
CA LYS A 19 5.65 28.57 -4.13
C LYS A 19 4.62 29.57 -4.68
N LYS A 20 3.98 29.31 -5.81
CA LYS A 20 3.08 30.27 -6.47
C LYS A 20 1.67 30.35 -5.86
N HIS A 21 1.22 29.35 -5.10
CA HIS A 21 -0.16 29.24 -4.64
C HIS A 21 -0.29 28.98 -3.12
N CYS A 22 0.79 29.10 -2.36
CA CYS A 22 0.77 28.90 -0.92
C CYS A 22 0.38 30.19 -0.20
N VAL A 23 -0.82 30.24 0.34
CA VAL A 23 -1.29 31.34 1.19
C VAL A 23 -0.81 31.12 2.63
N ALA A 24 -0.24 32.11 3.27
CA ALA A 24 0.23 32.06 4.65
C ALA A 24 -0.91 31.68 5.62
N LYS A 25 -0.56 30.96 6.70
CA LYS A 25 -1.53 30.44 7.68
C LYS A 25 -2.38 31.56 8.33
N GLU A 26 -1.80 32.76 8.46
CA GLU A 26 -2.44 33.96 9.03
C GLU A 26 -3.53 34.51 8.09
N GLU A 27 -3.32 34.52 6.77
CA GLU A 27 -4.31 35.01 5.81
C GLU A 27 -5.52 34.05 5.70
N ARG A 28 -5.36 32.77 6.03
CA ARG A 28 -6.45 31.81 6.05
C ARG A 28 -7.42 32.00 7.21
N SER A 29 -6.95 32.44 8.35
CA SER A 29 -7.81 32.73 9.50
C SER A 29 -8.69 33.95 9.23
N ALA A 30 -8.17 34.91 8.48
CA ALA A 30 -8.92 36.10 8.05
C ALA A 30 -9.99 35.77 7.01
N LEU A 31 -9.69 34.90 6.04
CA LEU A 31 -10.65 34.45 5.02
C LEU A 31 -11.75 33.55 5.61
N ALA A 32 -11.42 32.71 6.60
CA ALA A 32 -12.40 31.85 7.28
C ALA A 32 -13.36 32.66 8.17
N SER A 33 -12.89 33.73 8.80
CA SER A 33 -13.72 34.63 9.63
C SER A 33 -14.61 35.54 8.76
N ALA A 34 -14.20 35.88 7.54
CA ALA A 34 -15.03 36.66 6.61
C ALA A 34 -16.19 35.83 6.00
N ALA A 35 -15.96 34.53 5.77
CA ALA A 35 -16.98 33.62 5.27
C ALA A 35 -18.05 33.20 6.31
N ALA A 36 -17.77 33.37 7.61
CA ALA A 36 -18.68 33.03 8.69
C ALA A 36 -19.66 34.19 9.08
N ALA A 37 -19.55 35.35 8.44
CA ALA A 37 -20.33 36.53 8.81
C ALA A 37 -21.60 36.75 7.96
N GLU A 38 -21.94 35.90 7.02
CA GLU A 38 -23.09 36.11 6.08
C GLU A 38 -24.21 35.06 6.17
N GLU A 39 -24.36 34.29 7.25
CA GLU A 39 -25.54 33.44 7.43
C GLU A 39 -26.15 33.57 8.83
N ASP A 40 -26.90 34.64 9.06
CA ASP A 40 -27.94 34.69 10.10
C ASP A 40 -29.26 35.19 9.50
N GLY A 41 -30.20 34.26 9.34
CA GLY A 41 -31.53 34.57 8.79
C GLY A 41 -32.48 33.36 8.84
N GLY A 42 -33.04 33.08 10.02
CA GLY A 42 -34.32 32.59 10.41
C GLY A 42 -35.08 31.52 9.61
N GLY A 43 -35.60 30.47 10.36
CA GLY A 43 -36.69 29.63 9.89
C GLY A 43 -36.86 28.33 10.68
N ALA A 44 -37.77 28.34 11.65
CA ALA A 44 -38.21 27.20 12.45
C ALA A 44 -38.96 26.12 11.64
N GLY A 45 -38.83 24.84 12.04
CA GLY A 45 -39.93 23.89 11.94
C GLY A 45 -39.67 22.53 11.31
N ALA A 46 -39.95 21.50 12.13
CA ALA A 46 -40.42 20.15 11.81
C ALA A 46 -39.42 18.98 11.81
N SER A 47 -39.60 18.20 12.87
CA SER A 47 -39.17 16.83 13.07
C SER A 47 -39.59 15.87 11.93
N GLY A 48 -38.64 15.08 11.43
CA GLY A 48 -38.90 13.96 10.54
C GLY A 48 -37.64 13.12 10.41
N GLY A 49 -37.58 11.97 11.10
CA GLY A 49 -36.51 11.00 11.00
C GLY A 49 -36.51 10.33 9.63
N GLY A 50 -35.63 10.77 8.77
CA GLY A 50 -35.26 10.14 7.49
C GLY A 50 -33.74 10.09 7.39
N SER A 51 -33.21 8.91 7.18
CA SER A 51 -31.80 8.74 6.83
C SER A 51 -31.48 9.58 5.60
N ARG A 52 -30.91 10.74 5.83
CA ARG A 52 -30.56 11.71 4.78
C ARG A 52 -29.39 11.14 4.01
N ALA A 53 -29.70 10.55 2.84
CA ALA A 53 -28.66 10.23 1.88
C ALA A 53 -27.87 11.52 1.61
N LYS A 54 -26.54 11.46 1.79
CA LYS A 54 -25.64 12.58 1.49
C LYS A 54 -25.84 13.04 0.05
N PRO A 55 -25.76 14.33 -0.25
CA PRO A 55 -25.89 14.84 -1.62
C PRO A 55 -24.81 14.21 -2.52
N GLN A 56 -25.16 13.98 -3.79
CA GLN A 56 -24.32 13.33 -4.80
C GLN A 56 -22.88 13.91 -4.83
N LYS A 57 -22.76 15.22 -4.74
CA LYS A 57 -21.50 15.97 -4.74
C LYS A 57 -20.57 15.70 -3.54
N GLU A 58 -21.10 15.19 -2.41
CA GLU A 58 -20.32 14.76 -1.25
C GLU A 58 -19.90 13.28 -1.36
N ARG A 59 -20.71 12.43 -2.03
CA ARG A 59 -20.35 11.04 -2.31
C ARG A 59 -19.21 10.94 -3.31
N ASP A 60 -19.17 11.83 -4.31
CA ASP A 60 -18.13 11.85 -5.33
C ASP A 60 -16.74 12.13 -4.71
N LYS A 61 -16.69 12.94 -3.65
CA LYS A 61 -15.45 13.23 -2.91
C LYS A 61 -14.96 12.09 -2.01
N GLU A 62 -15.83 11.17 -1.61
CA GLU A 62 -15.45 10.01 -0.79
C GLU A 62 -14.76 8.92 -1.60
N ASN A 63 -14.91 8.93 -2.93
CA ASN A 63 -14.31 7.96 -3.85
C ASN A 63 -13.12 8.51 -4.64
N GLU A 64 -12.63 9.71 -4.34
CA GLU A 64 -11.46 10.30 -5.00
C GLU A 64 -10.14 9.91 -4.30
N CYS A 65 -9.13 9.55 -5.06
CA CYS A 65 -7.76 9.43 -4.59
C CYS A 65 -7.20 10.80 -4.23
N ALA A 66 -6.86 11.06 -2.97
CA ALA A 66 -6.35 12.36 -2.53
C ALA A 66 -4.93 12.71 -3.06
N ILE A 67 -4.31 11.83 -3.83
CA ILE A 67 -3.00 12.05 -4.47
C ILE A 67 -3.19 12.56 -5.91
N CYS A 68 -3.87 11.82 -6.79
CA CYS A 68 -4.09 12.21 -8.18
C CYS A 68 -5.42 12.94 -8.43
N LEU A 69 -6.40 12.80 -7.52
CA LEU A 69 -7.75 13.39 -7.60
C LEU A 69 -8.67 12.72 -8.62
N GLU A 70 -8.30 11.56 -9.08
CA GLU A 70 -9.12 10.72 -9.94
C GLU A 70 -9.91 9.71 -9.10
N ASP A 71 -10.94 9.13 -9.71
CA ASP A 71 -11.82 8.16 -9.07
C ASP A 71 -11.02 6.90 -8.66
N LEU A 72 -11.23 6.41 -7.45
CA LEU A 72 -10.55 5.22 -6.92
C LEU A 72 -10.92 3.93 -7.68
N ASP A 73 -12.03 3.94 -8.40
CA ASP A 73 -12.48 2.82 -9.22
C ASP A 73 -12.05 2.96 -10.69
N ASP A 74 -11.28 4.00 -11.04
CA ASP A 74 -10.76 4.18 -12.40
C ASP A 74 -9.72 3.08 -12.73
N PRO A 75 -9.98 2.25 -13.77
CA PRO A 75 -9.10 1.15 -14.14
C PRO A 75 -7.73 1.61 -14.67
N GLU A 76 -7.58 2.85 -15.12
CA GLU A 76 -6.32 3.40 -15.61
C GLU A 76 -5.28 3.52 -14.48
N PHE A 77 -5.71 3.80 -13.26
CA PHE A 77 -4.81 3.96 -12.10
C PHE A 77 -4.63 2.67 -11.27
N GLY A 78 -5.29 1.59 -11.69
CA GLY A 78 -5.21 0.29 -11.01
C GLY A 78 -6.01 0.24 -9.69
N PRO A 79 -5.87 -0.85 -8.92
CA PRO A 79 -6.71 -1.09 -7.75
C PRO A 79 -6.44 -0.09 -6.63
N ALA A 80 -7.52 0.31 -5.95
CA ALA A 80 -7.42 1.09 -4.73
C ALA A 80 -6.78 0.28 -3.59
N GLN A 81 -5.93 0.93 -2.80
CA GLN A 81 -5.33 0.40 -1.59
C GLN A 81 -5.89 1.13 -0.37
N ILE A 82 -6.32 0.37 0.65
CA ILE A 82 -6.70 0.92 1.94
C ILE A 82 -5.47 0.83 2.85
N LEU A 83 -5.07 1.94 3.42
CA LEU A 83 -3.99 2.00 4.40
C LEU A 83 -4.50 1.63 5.81
N ASP A 84 -3.59 1.28 6.73
CA ASP A 84 -3.92 0.98 8.14
C ASP A 84 -4.66 2.12 8.83
N CYS A 85 -4.46 3.35 8.38
CA CYS A 85 -5.19 4.53 8.82
C CYS A 85 -6.56 4.71 8.15
N THR A 86 -7.07 3.70 7.45
CA THR A 86 -8.35 3.66 6.73
C THR A 86 -8.49 4.58 5.51
N HIS A 87 -7.50 5.40 5.20
CA HIS A 87 -7.50 6.23 4.00
C HIS A 87 -7.24 5.40 2.74
N ARG A 88 -7.93 5.75 1.65
CA ARG A 88 -7.91 5.04 0.37
C ARG A 88 -7.12 5.83 -0.67
N PHE A 89 -6.31 5.14 -1.45
CA PHE A 89 -5.53 5.71 -2.57
C PHE A 89 -5.34 4.65 -3.65
N HIS A 90 -5.03 5.05 -4.88
CA HIS A 90 -4.52 4.08 -5.85
C HIS A 90 -3.16 3.54 -5.40
N ARG A 91 -2.92 2.25 -5.63
CA ARG A 91 -1.64 1.62 -5.29
C ARG A 91 -0.47 2.33 -5.97
N ALA A 92 -0.60 2.63 -7.27
CA ALA A 92 0.42 3.35 -8.03
C ALA A 92 0.75 4.73 -7.42
N CYS A 93 -0.25 5.47 -6.95
CA CYS A 93 -0.04 6.76 -6.29
C CYS A 93 0.74 6.64 -4.98
N VAL A 94 0.50 5.58 -4.21
CA VAL A 94 1.25 5.31 -2.96
C VAL A 94 2.71 4.94 -3.28
N GLU A 95 2.95 4.11 -4.30
CA GLU A 95 4.31 3.77 -4.72
C GLU A 95 5.08 5.00 -5.23
N GLU A 96 4.48 5.80 -6.09
CA GLU A 96 5.08 7.04 -6.56
C GLU A 96 5.41 8.01 -5.40
N LEU A 97 4.56 8.05 -4.37
CA LEU A 97 4.83 8.85 -3.16
C LEU A 97 6.07 8.36 -2.42
N ARG A 98 6.29 7.04 -2.39
CA ARG A 98 7.49 6.41 -1.79
C ARG A 98 8.75 6.70 -2.61
N GLU A 99 8.71 6.51 -3.92
CA GLU A 99 9.84 6.72 -4.84
C GLU A 99 10.34 8.15 -4.80
N ARG A 100 9.44 9.12 -4.75
CA ARG A 100 9.80 10.54 -4.65
C ARG A 100 10.37 10.94 -3.29
N GLY A 101 10.38 10.04 -2.31
CA GLY A 101 11.03 10.24 -1.01
C GLY A 101 10.43 11.37 -0.16
N VAL A 102 9.28 11.92 -0.56
CA VAL A 102 8.74 13.15 0.02
C VAL A 102 8.14 12.91 1.39
N GLN A 103 7.49 11.77 1.62
CA GLN A 103 7.02 11.35 2.95
C GLN A 103 6.69 9.85 2.96
N GLN A 104 7.26 9.11 3.91
CA GLN A 104 6.85 7.74 4.24
C GLN A 104 5.58 7.77 5.13
N ALA A 105 4.64 8.66 4.81
CA ALA A 105 3.46 8.93 5.63
C ALA A 105 2.23 9.24 4.78
N CYS A 106 1.07 8.81 5.28
CA CYS A 106 -0.23 9.07 4.66
C CYS A 106 -0.44 10.59 4.45
N PRO A 107 -0.77 11.04 3.24
CA PRO A 107 -0.98 12.47 2.96
C PRO A 107 -2.12 13.10 3.78
N MET A 108 -3.11 12.29 4.19
CA MET A 108 -4.30 12.75 4.89
C MET A 108 -4.08 12.90 6.40
N CYS A 109 -3.48 11.88 7.06
CA CYS A 109 -3.37 11.85 8.53
C CYS A 109 -1.93 11.73 9.04
N ARG A 110 -0.93 11.62 8.15
CA ARG A 110 0.50 11.45 8.47
C ARG A 110 0.86 10.14 9.19
N ALA A 111 -0.06 9.17 9.27
CA ALA A 111 0.29 7.82 9.72
C ALA A 111 1.38 7.23 8.82
N LYS A 112 2.27 6.41 9.38
CA LYS A 112 3.33 5.75 8.59
C LYS A 112 2.70 4.93 7.48
N LEU A 113 3.26 5.00 6.27
CA LEU A 113 2.86 4.12 5.18
C LEU A 113 3.34 2.69 5.46
N PRO A 114 2.57 1.67 5.05
CA PRO A 114 3.05 0.29 5.08
C PRO A 114 4.33 0.16 4.26
N ASP A 115 5.19 -0.78 4.61
CA ASP A 115 6.43 -1.01 3.87
C ASP A 115 6.14 -1.39 2.41
N SER A 116 7.04 -1.04 1.48
CA SER A 116 6.89 -1.42 0.07
C SER A 116 7.09 -2.93 -0.12
N ALA A 117 6.58 -3.47 -1.23
CA ALA A 117 6.77 -4.87 -1.57
C ALA A 117 8.25 -5.25 -1.67
N GLU A 118 9.06 -4.39 -2.28
CA GLU A 118 10.49 -4.55 -2.42
C GLU A 118 11.19 -4.56 -1.06
N LYS A 119 10.82 -3.62 -0.18
CA LYS A 119 11.40 -3.57 1.17
C LYS A 119 11.04 -4.81 1.98
N MET A 120 9.77 -5.25 1.95
CA MET A 120 9.36 -6.50 2.62
C MET A 120 10.11 -7.70 2.07
N PHE A 121 10.36 -7.74 0.75
CA PHE A 121 11.15 -8.80 0.12
C PHE A 121 12.60 -8.80 0.59
N ASP A 122 13.26 -7.65 0.61
CA ASP A 122 14.65 -7.50 1.03
C ASP A 122 14.84 -7.80 2.52
N ASP A 123 13.91 -7.35 3.38
CA ASP A 123 13.91 -7.67 4.80
C ASP A 123 13.80 -9.20 5.02
N ALA A 124 12.93 -9.88 4.28
CA ALA A 124 12.80 -11.33 4.32
C ALA A 124 14.07 -12.03 3.83
N MET A 125 14.70 -11.55 2.74
CA MET A 125 15.97 -12.08 2.24
C MET A 125 17.10 -11.93 3.27
N THR A 126 17.14 -10.83 4.00
CA THR A 126 18.13 -10.59 5.07
C THR A 126 18.01 -11.62 6.19
N ILE A 127 16.79 -12.08 6.51
CA ILE A 127 16.54 -13.13 7.51
C ILE A 127 16.87 -14.52 6.94
N LEU A 128 16.48 -14.79 5.69
CA LEU A 128 16.57 -16.12 5.07
C LEU A 128 18.00 -16.51 4.71
N VAL A 129 18.78 -15.62 4.14
CA VAL A 129 20.15 -15.94 3.63
C VAL A 129 21.05 -16.56 4.68
N PRO A 130 21.12 -16.08 5.93
CA PRO A 130 21.92 -16.72 6.98
C PRO A 130 21.44 -18.15 7.31
N ILE A 131 20.13 -18.40 7.26
CA ILE A 131 19.56 -19.74 7.52
C ILE A 131 19.96 -20.69 6.39
N GLN A 132 19.76 -20.29 5.13
CA GLN A 132 20.15 -21.08 3.96
C GLN A 132 21.64 -21.42 3.97
N ARG A 133 22.50 -20.44 4.29
CA ARG A 133 23.95 -20.66 4.38
C ARG A 133 24.30 -21.75 5.39
N ARG A 134 23.64 -21.79 6.55
CA ARG A 134 23.87 -22.84 7.55
C ARG A 134 23.40 -24.21 7.07
N VAL A 135 22.22 -24.27 6.42
CA VAL A 135 21.70 -25.51 5.83
C VAL A 135 22.66 -26.07 4.79
N VAL A 136 23.18 -25.23 3.90
CA VAL A 136 24.17 -25.65 2.88
C VAL A 136 25.50 -26.10 3.49
N GLN A 137 25.93 -25.48 4.61
CA GLN A 137 27.17 -25.84 5.31
C GLN A 137 27.05 -27.14 6.14
N SER A 138 25.81 -27.55 6.48
CA SER A 138 25.60 -28.84 7.18
C SER A 138 25.59 -29.99 6.18
N ASP A 139 24.44 -30.51 5.86
CA ASP A 139 24.22 -31.61 4.93
C ASP A 139 23.34 -31.24 3.73
N GLY A 140 23.01 -29.96 3.60
CA GLY A 140 22.09 -29.45 2.58
C GLY A 140 20.63 -29.78 2.84
N SER A 141 20.33 -30.48 3.95
CA SER A 141 18.98 -30.85 4.32
C SER A 141 18.26 -29.74 5.09
N TRP A 142 17.04 -29.44 4.70
CA TRP A 142 16.10 -28.61 5.45
C TRP A 142 15.43 -29.48 6.54
N GLY A 143 16.26 -30.07 7.42
CA GLY A 143 15.78 -30.85 8.54
C GLY A 143 15.00 -30.02 9.56
N PRO A 144 14.69 -30.60 10.73
CA PRO A 144 13.93 -29.90 11.75
C PRO A 144 14.66 -28.63 12.20
N LEU A 145 14.02 -27.49 11.99
CA LEU A 145 14.53 -26.18 12.40
C LEU A 145 14.44 -26.01 13.91
N SER A 146 15.41 -25.37 14.51
CA SER A 146 15.30 -24.94 15.92
C SER A 146 14.11 -23.95 16.07
N ARG A 147 13.57 -23.85 17.29
CA ARG A 147 12.46 -22.91 17.59
C ARG A 147 12.77 -21.46 17.19
N ARG A 148 14.04 -21.06 17.24
CA ARG A 148 14.46 -19.72 16.82
C ARG A 148 14.41 -19.60 15.30
N GLN A 149 14.94 -20.59 14.59
CA GLN A 149 14.92 -20.61 13.12
C GLN A 149 13.50 -20.71 12.59
N GLN A 150 12.62 -21.51 13.22
CA GLN A 150 11.22 -21.58 12.81
C GLN A 150 10.54 -20.20 12.90
N ARG A 151 10.69 -19.48 14.02
CA ARG A 151 10.15 -18.11 14.14
C ARG A 151 10.72 -17.16 13.08
N GLN A 152 11.99 -17.31 12.72
CA GLN A 152 12.58 -16.53 11.63
C GLN A 152 11.98 -16.89 10.27
N MET A 153 11.70 -18.16 10.02
CA MET A 153 11.02 -18.60 8.79
C MET A 153 9.56 -18.14 8.74
N ASP A 154 8.85 -18.19 9.87
CA ASP A 154 7.49 -17.66 9.96
C ASP A 154 7.45 -16.16 9.60
N GLU A 155 8.45 -15.38 10.03
CA GLU A 155 8.58 -13.97 9.67
C GLU A 155 8.92 -13.78 8.19
N VAL A 156 9.80 -14.61 7.61
CA VAL A 156 10.07 -14.61 6.16
C VAL A 156 8.80 -14.86 5.36
N VAL A 157 7.99 -15.84 5.77
CA VAL A 157 6.72 -16.17 5.13
C VAL A 157 5.78 -14.98 5.18
N ARG A 158 5.61 -14.37 6.36
CA ARG A 158 4.74 -13.20 6.57
C ARG A 158 5.15 -12.02 5.67
N LEU A 159 6.44 -11.72 5.58
CA LEU A 159 6.96 -10.64 4.74
C LEU A 159 6.75 -10.93 3.26
N TRP A 160 7.00 -12.16 2.81
CA TRP A 160 6.78 -12.52 1.41
C TRP A 160 5.30 -12.67 1.06
N GLU A 161 4.43 -13.06 1.98
CA GLU A 161 2.97 -13.03 1.78
C GLU A 161 2.52 -11.59 1.52
N GLY A 162 2.96 -10.62 2.34
CA GLY A 162 2.68 -9.21 2.12
C GLY A 162 3.21 -8.71 0.77
N ALA A 163 4.47 -8.99 0.43
CA ALA A 163 5.06 -8.60 -0.85
C ALA A 163 4.34 -9.26 -2.06
N ALA A 164 3.93 -10.53 -1.92
CA ALA A 164 3.21 -11.27 -2.96
C ALA A 164 1.78 -10.74 -3.17
N GLU A 165 1.10 -10.31 -2.11
CA GLU A 165 -0.20 -9.64 -2.16
C GLU A 165 -0.10 -8.28 -2.86
N HIS A 166 1.02 -7.56 -2.67
CA HIS A 166 1.35 -6.36 -3.41
C HIS A 166 1.75 -6.63 -4.87
N GLY A 167 1.80 -7.89 -5.29
CA GLY A 167 2.01 -8.29 -6.66
C GLY A 167 3.46 -8.52 -7.06
N LEU A 168 4.45 -8.49 -6.14
CA LEU A 168 5.86 -8.68 -6.47
C LEU A 168 6.13 -10.11 -6.99
N PRO A 169 6.55 -10.29 -8.27
CA PRO A 169 6.70 -11.62 -8.87
C PRO A 169 7.75 -12.49 -8.18
N ASP A 170 8.86 -11.89 -7.75
CA ASP A 170 9.92 -12.62 -7.06
C ASP A 170 9.47 -13.12 -5.69
N ALA A 171 8.64 -12.37 -4.97
CA ALA A 171 8.05 -12.82 -3.71
C ALA A 171 7.07 -13.98 -3.93
N GLN A 172 6.20 -13.89 -4.95
CA GLN A 172 5.29 -14.97 -5.33
C GLN A 172 6.06 -16.24 -5.70
N PHE A 173 7.12 -16.12 -6.49
CA PHE A 173 7.95 -17.25 -6.86
C PHE A 173 8.64 -17.88 -5.66
N ASN A 174 9.31 -17.09 -4.82
CA ASN A 174 10.06 -17.60 -3.68
C ASN A 174 9.16 -18.24 -2.62
N LEU A 175 8.00 -17.64 -2.36
CA LEU A 175 6.99 -18.21 -1.48
C LEU A 175 6.41 -19.52 -2.05
N GLY A 176 6.15 -19.57 -3.35
CA GLY A 176 5.75 -20.79 -4.06
C GLY A 176 6.79 -21.90 -3.94
N PHE A 177 8.06 -21.54 -4.06
CA PHE A 177 9.18 -22.46 -3.89
C PHE A 177 9.29 -23.03 -2.46
N MET A 178 9.02 -22.20 -1.43
CA MET A 178 8.97 -22.67 -0.04
C MET A 178 7.84 -23.68 0.15
N TYR A 179 6.64 -23.39 -0.30
CA TYR A 179 5.50 -24.32 -0.21
C TYR A 179 5.69 -25.59 -1.03
N TYR A 180 6.39 -25.52 -2.16
CA TYR A 180 6.66 -26.70 -2.98
C TYR A 180 7.65 -27.66 -2.30
N HIS A 181 8.72 -27.13 -1.70
CA HIS A 181 9.79 -27.91 -1.11
C HIS A 181 9.66 -28.14 0.41
N GLY A 182 8.67 -27.54 1.07
CA GLY A 182 8.52 -27.63 2.52
C GLY A 182 9.66 -26.92 3.28
N ARG A 183 10.21 -25.83 2.74
CA ARG A 183 11.33 -25.12 3.38
C ARG A 183 10.83 -24.15 4.45
N GLY A 184 10.84 -24.60 5.71
CA GLY A 184 10.35 -23.82 6.84
C GLY A 184 8.83 -23.70 6.93
N VAL A 185 8.09 -24.31 6.02
CA VAL A 185 6.63 -24.41 5.98
C VAL A 185 6.23 -25.83 5.59
N ASP A 186 5.00 -26.20 5.89
CA ASP A 186 4.44 -27.48 5.41
C ASP A 186 4.30 -27.45 3.88
N VAL A 187 4.59 -28.61 3.26
CA VAL A 187 4.44 -28.78 1.80
C VAL A 187 3.00 -28.52 1.40
N ASN A 188 2.79 -27.62 0.43
CA ASN A 188 1.48 -27.32 -0.11
C ASN A 188 1.57 -27.00 -1.61
N TYR A 189 1.45 -28.04 -2.43
CA TYR A 189 1.54 -27.92 -3.89
C TYR A 189 0.45 -27.04 -4.49
N LYS A 190 -0.76 -26.99 -3.89
CA LYS A 190 -1.85 -26.14 -4.39
C LYS A 190 -1.51 -24.66 -4.21
N LYS A 191 -1.00 -24.27 -3.04
CA LYS A 191 -0.53 -22.89 -2.81
C LYS A 191 0.65 -22.55 -3.72
N ALA A 192 1.63 -23.47 -3.84
CA ALA A 192 2.79 -23.27 -4.72
C ALA A 192 2.37 -23.03 -6.16
N PHE A 193 1.45 -23.85 -6.70
CA PHE A 193 0.94 -23.70 -8.05
C PHE A 193 0.28 -22.34 -8.31
N VAL A 194 -0.59 -21.89 -7.39
CA VAL A 194 -1.26 -20.58 -7.49
C VAL A 194 -0.24 -19.44 -7.51
N LEU A 195 0.78 -19.51 -6.65
CA LEU A 195 1.84 -18.51 -6.56
C LEU A 195 2.72 -18.49 -7.81
N TYR A 196 3.14 -19.65 -8.30
CA TYR A 196 3.89 -19.75 -9.55
C TYR A 196 3.08 -19.22 -10.74
N LYS A 197 1.78 -19.55 -10.81
CA LYS A 197 0.90 -19.06 -11.86
C LYS A 197 0.85 -17.53 -11.87
N LYS A 198 0.65 -16.89 -10.70
CA LYS A 198 0.65 -15.43 -10.60
C LYS A 198 1.97 -14.79 -11.05
N ALA A 199 3.09 -15.39 -10.64
CA ALA A 199 4.41 -14.89 -11.04
C ALA A 199 4.69 -15.11 -12.55
N ALA A 200 4.24 -16.22 -13.12
CA ALA A 200 4.38 -16.53 -14.55
C ALA A 200 3.54 -15.61 -15.44
N GLU A 201 2.31 -15.28 -15.01
CA GLU A 201 1.44 -14.31 -15.68
C GLU A 201 2.06 -12.91 -15.76
N GLN A 202 2.93 -12.57 -14.81
CA GLN A 202 3.72 -11.34 -14.82
C GLN A 202 5.04 -11.46 -15.63
N GLY A 203 5.25 -12.58 -16.32
CA GLY A 203 6.41 -12.79 -17.21
C GLY A 203 7.67 -13.32 -16.49
N LEU A 204 7.61 -13.74 -15.23
CA LEU A 204 8.77 -14.30 -14.55
C LEU A 204 9.17 -15.68 -15.13
N ALA A 205 10.24 -15.72 -15.92
CA ALA A 205 10.68 -16.93 -16.64
C ALA A 205 10.91 -18.16 -15.74
N LYS A 206 11.44 -17.94 -14.51
CA LYS A 206 11.62 -19.02 -13.51
C LYS A 206 10.30 -19.68 -13.12
N ALA A 207 9.24 -18.87 -12.97
CA ALA A 207 7.90 -19.36 -12.64
C ALA A 207 7.27 -20.08 -13.82
N GLN A 208 7.45 -19.58 -15.06
CA GLN A 208 6.99 -20.23 -16.27
C GLN A 208 7.65 -21.61 -16.44
N TYR A 209 8.94 -21.72 -16.19
CA TYR A 209 9.66 -23.00 -16.22
C TYR A 209 9.09 -24.00 -15.21
N ASN A 210 8.83 -23.58 -13.97
CA ASN A 210 8.30 -24.45 -12.91
C ASN A 210 6.85 -24.91 -13.13
N LEU A 211 6.09 -24.22 -14.01
CA LEU A 211 4.75 -24.61 -14.40
C LEU A 211 4.71 -25.53 -15.62
N GLY A 212 5.72 -25.45 -16.47
CA GLY A 212 5.78 -26.22 -17.73
C GLY A 212 6.45 -27.60 -17.60
N GLY A 213 7.04 -27.92 -16.46
CA GLY A 213 7.60 -29.24 -16.13
C GLY A 213 6.67 -30.02 -15.22
#